data_918ad1a9d2e82c08e95456dda58bc81a
#
_entry.id   918ad1a9d2e82c08e95456dda58bc81a
#
_cell.length_a   1.000
_cell.length_b   1.000
_cell.length_c   1.000
_cell.angle_alpha   90.00
_cell.angle_beta   90.00
_cell.angle_gamma   90.00
#
_symmetry.space_group_name_H-M   'P 1'
#
loop_
_entity.id
_entity.type
_entity.pdbx_description
1 polymer ?
#
loop_
_entity_poly.entity_id
_entity_poly.type
_entity_poly.pdbx_seq_one_letter_code
_entity_poly.pdbx_strand_id
1 'polypeptide(L)'
;MVENMIKHHYNIPSFTLVGNMNKTQIVRLTKYMRTLLKLKALGMTKVFSSNLSDPIGEKAHIVRKDFSLLGITGNKRGGFEVDDLIEKISAILGKNKSQNAILIGLGRIGAALLNYDGFKKEGISIIAGFDKDPNRIMLPTSIPLYSMATIEDFLKANPVEVAILAIPEMEALSTFNKLKDLGVRGFLNFSPTELKCISTCDKDLCPRPCIVNNVNIGLELEQIFYQLNIAHAKE
;
A
#
# COMPACT_ATOMS: atom_id res chain seq x y z
N MET A 1 -7.43 -26.34 8.12
CA MET A 1 -6.56 -27.30 7.38
C MET A 1 -5.65 -26.60 6.37
N VAL A 2 -6.07 -25.53 5.71
CA VAL A 2 -5.23 -24.74 4.75
C VAL A 2 -4.13 -23.94 5.46
N GLU A 3 -4.35 -23.44 6.68
CA GLU A 3 -3.34 -22.69 7.46
C GLU A 3 -2.13 -23.52 7.88
N ASN A 4 -2.29 -24.83 8.06
CA ASN A 4 -1.20 -25.73 8.44
C ASN A 4 -0.34 -26.19 7.25
N MET A 5 -0.86 -26.16 6.02
CA MET A 5 -0.07 -26.53 4.84
C MET A 5 0.92 -25.43 4.42
N ILE A 6 0.61 -24.16 4.71
CA ILE A 6 1.50 -23.03 4.37
C ILE A 6 2.69 -22.94 5.34
N LYS A 7 2.55 -23.43 6.57
CA LYS A 7 3.60 -23.41 7.60
C LYS A 7 4.77 -24.38 7.34
N HIS A 8 4.60 -25.41 6.51
CA HIS A 8 5.61 -26.46 6.34
C HIS A 8 6.57 -26.27 5.16
N HIS A 9 6.29 -25.35 4.22
CA HIS A 9 7.19 -25.14 3.06
C HIS A 9 8.00 -23.84 3.11
N TYR A 10 7.60 -22.88 3.96
CA TYR A 10 8.31 -21.62 4.10
C TYR A 10 8.46 -21.31 5.58
N ASN A 11 9.70 -21.14 6.04
CA ASN A 11 10.00 -20.65 7.38
C ASN A 11 9.65 -19.15 7.49
N ILE A 12 8.39 -18.81 7.16
CA ILE A 12 7.85 -17.46 7.30
C ILE A 12 7.70 -17.21 8.79
N PRO A 13 8.28 -16.12 9.32
CA PRO A 13 8.08 -15.75 10.71
C PRO A 13 6.59 -15.78 11.03
N SER A 14 6.23 -16.36 12.18
CA SER A 14 4.84 -16.46 12.61
C SER A 14 4.15 -15.12 12.40
N PHE A 15 2.91 -15.10 11.91
CA PHE A 15 2.07 -13.92 11.62
C PHE A 15 2.08 -12.88 12.76
N THR A 16 2.41 -13.30 13.96
CA THR A 16 2.61 -12.48 15.18
C THR A 16 3.79 -11.51 15.09
N LEU A 17 4.88 -11.85 14.36
CA LEU A 17 6.04 -10.95 14.19
C LEU A 17 5.80 -9.88 13.12
N VAL A 18 5.04 -10.20 12.08
CA VAL A 18 4.69 -9.27 10.99
C VAL A 18 3.62 -8.27 11.45
N GLY A 19 2.73 -8.65 12.38
CA GLY A 19 1.66 -7.79 12.92
C GLY A 19 2.16 -6.57 13.71
N ASN A 20 3.43 -6.53 14.12
CA ASN A 20 4.00 -5.44 14.93
C ASN A 20 4.85 -4.44 14.15
N MET A 21 4.88 -4.49 12.82
CA MET A 21 5.64 -3.53 12.02
C MET A 21 4.96 -2.16 12.00
N ASN A 22 5.73 -1.12 12.31
CA ASN A 22 5.25 0.25 12.17
C ASN A 22 5.30 0.74 10.69
N LYS A 23 4.57 1.83 10.41
CA LYS A 23 4.48 2.41 9.05
C LYS A 23 5.86 2.67 8.43
N THR A 24 6.82 3.16 9.20
CA THR A 24 8.18 3.46 8.72
C THR A 24 8.92 2.19 8.29
N GLN A 25 8.78 1.09 9.02
CA GLN A 25 9.38 -0.20 8.66
C GLN A 25 8.76 -0.77 7.37
N ILE A 26 7.45 -0.68 7.22
CA ILE A 26 6.75 -1.12 5.99
C ILE A 26 7.24 -0.32 4.79
N VAL A 27 7.37 1.01 4.92
CA VAL A 27 7.90 1.88 3.85
C VAL A 27 9.34 1.50 3.50
N ARG A 28 10.21 1.24 4.50
CA ARG A 28 11.58 0.78 4.21
C ARG A 28 11.59 -0.57 3.51
N LEU A 29 10.77 -1.51 3.95
CA LEU A 29 10.69 -2.83 3.32
C LEU A 29 10.28 -2.74 1.84
N THR A 30 9.32 -1.86 1.53
CA THR A 30 8.94 -1.57 0.14
C THR A 30 10.10 -0.96 -0.65
N LYS A 31 10.88 -0.05 -0.06
CA LYS A 31 12.08 0.51 -0.70
C LYS A 31 13.16 -0.56 -0.93
N TYR A 32 13.38 -1.47 0.04
CA TYR A 32 14.29 -2.60 -0.15
C TYR A 32 13.87 -3.47 -1.33
N MET A 33 12.58 -3.80 -1.41
CA MET A 33 12.04 -4.57 -2.54
C MET A 33 12.33 -3.92 -3.89
N ARG A 34 12.06 -2.62 -4.02
CA ARG A 34 12.34 -1.86 -5.25
C ARG A 34 13.82 -1.88 -5.63
N THR A 35 14.70 -1.74 -4.62
CA THR A 35 16.15 -1.79 -4.83
C THR A 35 16.58 -3.19 -5.25
N LEU A 36 16.08 -4.25 -4.61
CA LEU A 36 16.37 -5.64 -4.98
C LEU A 36 15.97 -5.96 -6.41
N LEU A 37 14.78 -5.53 -6.84
CA LEU A 37 14.32 -5.75 -8.22
C LEU A 37 15.24 -5.05 -9.25
N LYS A 38 15.74 -3.84 -8.94
CA LYS A 38 16.73 -3.15 -9.78
C LYS A 38 18.05 -3.91 -9.83
N LEU A 39 18.57 -4.34 -8.67
CA LEU A 39 19.83 -5.08 -8.59
C LEU A 39 19.74 -6.44 -9.30
N LYS A 40 18.61 -7.14 -9.18
CA LYS A 40 18.33 -8.36 -9.95
C LYS A 40 18.34 -8.10 -11.45
N ALA A 41 17.72 -7.03 -11.93
CA ALA A 41 17.72 -6.64 -13.34
C ALA A 41 19.12 -6.31 -13.87
N LEU A 42 20.07 -5.91 -12.99
CA LEU A 42 21.48 -5.72 -13.29
C LEU A 42 22.31 -7.02 -13.19
N GLY A 43 21.67 -8.16 -12.97
CA GLY A 43 22.32 -9.47 -12.90
C GLY A 43 22.96 -9.80 -11.55
N MET A 44 22.71 -9.02 -10.50
CA MET A 44 23.23 -9.33 -9.17
C MET A 44 22.47 -10.49 -8.54
N THR A 45 23.19 -11.51 -8.10
CA THR A 45 22.63 -12.66 -7.38
C THR A 45 22.78 -12.54 -5.87
N LYS A 46 23.73 -11.71 -5.40
CA LYS A 46 24.02 -11.48 -3.98
C LYS A 46 24.12 -10.00 -3.66
N VAL A 47 23.66 -9.64 -2.46
CA VAL A 47 23.71 -8.26 -1.96
C VAL A 47 24.13 -8.22 -0.49
N PHE A 48 24.73 -7.10 -0.10
CA PHE A 48 25.02 -6.77 1.29
C PHE A 48 24.02 -5.71 1.78
N SER A 49 23.97 -5.51 3.11
CA SER A 49 23.08 -4.49 3.71
C SER A 49 23.38 -3.07 3.17
N SER A 50 24.61 -2.77 2.78
CA SER A 50 25.00 -1.49 2.14
C SER A 50 24.32 -1.30 0.79
N ASN A 51 24.28 -2.33 -0.05
CA ASN A 51 23.63 -2.24 -1.36
C ASN A 51 22.13 -1.87 -1.26
N LEU A 52 21.49 -2.15 -0.12
CA LEU A 52 20.09 -1.83 0.14
C LEU A 52 19.92 -0.50 0.88
N SER A 53 20.84 -0.17 1.78
CA SER A 53 20.75 1.05 2.59
C SER A 53 21.11 2.31 1.84
N ASP A 54 22.19 2.28 1.05
CA ASP A 54 22.72 3.46 0.40
C ASP A 54 21.73 4.11 -0.58
N PRO A 55 21.04 3.34 -1.47
CA PRO A 55 20.07 3.93 -2.41
C PRO A 55 18.84 4.57 -1.75
N ILE A 56 18.56 4.28 -0.48
CA ILE A 56 17.39 4.79 0.25
C ILE A 56 17.75 5.79 1.35
N GLY A 57 19.05 6.14 1.47
CA GLY A 57 19.55 7.09 2.46
C GLY A 57 19.51 6.56 3.91
N GLU A 58 19.58 5.24 4.10
CA GLU A 58 19.56 4.60 5.42
C GLU A 58 20.95 4.07 5.80
N LYS A 59 21.12 3.67 7.05
CA LYS A 59 22.36 3.03 7.51
C LYS A 59 22.24 1.51 7.42
N ALA A 60 23.33 0.82 7.02
CA ALA A 60 23.34 -0.64 6.85
C ALA A 60 22.93 -1.43 8.12
N HIS A 61 23.14 -0.89 9.32
CA HIS A 61 22.70 -1.55 10.56
C HIS A 61 21.16 -1.54 10.72
N ILE A 62 20.46 -0.54 10.15
CA ILE A 62 18.99 -0.49 10.13
C ILE A 62 18.45 -1.63 9.26
N VAL A 63 19.03 -1.85 8.07
CA VAL A 63 18.67 -2.99 7.20
C VAL A 63 18.82 -4.32 7.95
N ARG A 64 19.96 -4.51 8.63
CA ARG A 64 20.20 -5.72 9.43
C ARG A 64 19.21 -5.88 10.57
N LYS A 65 18.86 -4.78 11.26
CA LYS A 65 17.84 -4.79 12.32
C LYS A 65 16.47 -5.17 11.76
N ASP A 66 16.05 -4.55 10.66
CA ASP A 66 14.77 -4.87 10.02
C ASP A 66 14.73 -6.36 9.60
N PHE A 67 15.79 -6.87 8.96
CA PHE A 67 15.87 -8.26 8.54
C PHE A 67 15.87 -9.23 9.73
N SER A 68 16.58 -8.91 10.80
CA SER A 68 16.59 -9.71 12.03
C SER A 68 15.20 -9.82 12.65
N LEU A 69 14.44 -8.71 12.69
CA LEU A 69 13.04 -8.70 13.17
C LEU A 69 12.12 -9.58 12.32
N LEU A 70 12.44 -9.75 11.04
CA LEU A 70 11.69 -10.55 10.09
C LEU A 70 12.20 -12.00 9.97
N GLY A 71 13.18 -12.39 10.80
CA GLY A 71 13.78 -13.71 10.73
C GLY A 71 14.60 -13.95 9.46
N ILE A 72 14.96 -12.88 8.73
CA ILE A 72 15.80 -12.98 7.54
C ILE A 72 17.26 -13.00 7.98
N THR A 73 17.92 -14.11 7.76
CA THR A 73 19.34 -14.33 8.10
C THR A 73 20.19 -14.33 6.85
N GLY A 74 21.31 -13.65 6.91
CA GLY A 74 22.33 -13.64 5.87
C GLY A 74 23.65 -14.26 6.33
N ASN A 75 24.52 -14.58 5.38
CA ASN A 75 25.86 -15.01 5.70
C ASN A 75 26.75 -13.77 5.92
N LYS A 76 27.50 -13.72 7.03
CA LYS A 76 28.41 -12.61 7.36
C LYS A 76 29.43 -12.31 6.26
N ARG A 77 29.91 -13.32 5.52
CA ARG A 77 30.89 -13.20 4.43
C ARG A 77 30.26 -13.26 3.06
N GLY A 78 29.06 -13.85 2.90
CA GLY A 78 28.39 -14.09 1.62
C GLY A 78 27.22 -13.15 1.31
N GLY A 79 26.81 -12.30 2.27
CA GLY A 79 25.64 -11.43 2.09
C GLY A 79 24.31 -12.18 2.09
N PHE A 80 23.38 -11.70 1.31
CA PHE A 80 22.04 -12.26 1.12
C PHE A 80 21.85 -12.63 -0.34
N GLU A 81 21.20 -13.76 -0.60
CA GLU A 81 20.76 -14.14 -1.95
C GLU A 81 19.58 -13.23 -2.36
N VAL A 82 19.69 -12.64 -3.56
CA VAL A 82 18.71 -11.65 -4.05
C VAL A 82 17.34 -12.28 -4.22
N ASP A 83 17.25 -13.48 -4.79
CA ASP A 83 15.98 -14.16 -5.04
C ASP A 83 15.29 -14.58 -3.75
N ASP A 84 16.03 -15.08 -2.76
CA ASP A 84 15.51 -15.43 -1.44
C ASP A 84 14.96 -14.19 -0.70
N LEU A 85 15.65 -13.04 -0.79
CA LEU A 85 15.16 -11.79 -0.22
C LEU A 85 13.88 -11.30 -0.89
N ILE A 86 13.83 -11.34 -2.22
CA ILE A 86 12.64 -10.93 -2.98
C ILE A 86 11.45 -11.80 -2.58
N GLU A 87 11.62 -13.10 -2.50
CA GLU A 87 10.57 -14.04 -2.12
C GLU A 87 10.06 -13.75 -0.70
N LYS A 88 10.95 -13.66 0.29
CA LYS A 88 10.61 -13.39 1.70
C LYS A 88 9.92 -12.04 1.87
N ILE A 89 10.45 -10.98 1.27
CA ILE A 89 9.87 -9.65 1.37
C ILE A 89 8.53 -9.59 0.62
N SER A 90 8.39 -10.27 -0.52
CA SER A 90 7.11 -10.36 -1.24
C SER A 90 6.04 -11.04 -0.39
N ALA A 91 6.38 -12.12 0.29
CA ALA A 91 5.47 -12.82 1.19
C ALA A 91 5.02 -11.92 2.36
N ILE A 92 5.95 -11.17 2.97
CA ILE A 92 5.67 -10.24 4.06
C ILE A 92 4.78 -9.09 3.60
N LEU A 93 5.04 -8.51 2.42
CA LEU A 93 4.26 -7.41 1.84
C LEU A 93 2.94 -7.89 1.18
N GLY A 94 2.65 -9.20 1.19
CA GLY A 94 1.46 -9.76 0.56
C GLY A 94 1.47 -9.70 -0.97
N LYS A 95 2.63 -9.49 -1.59
CA LYS A 95 2.78 -9.36 -3.06
C LYS A 95 2.70 -10.71 -3.81
N ASN A 96 2.61 -11.80 -3.10
CA ASN A 96 2.33 -13.13 -3.63
C ASN A 96 0.86 -13.38 -3.95
N LYS A 97 -0.01 -12.41 -3.64
CA LYS A 97 -1.44 -12.40 -3.97
C LYS A 97 -1.76 -11.23 -4.89
N SER A 98 -2.83 -11.35 -5.66
CA SER A 98 -3.35 -10.24 -6.45
C SER A 98 -3.75 -9.08 -5.53
N GLN A 99 -3.14 -7.90 -5.72
CA GLN A 99 -3.42 -6.68 -4.97
C GLN A 99 -4.40 -5.83 -5.78
N ASN A 100 -5.68 -6.18 -5.72
CA ASN A 100 -6.74 -5.50 -6.46
C ASN A 100 -7.30 -4.33 -5.64
N ALA A 101 -7.56 -3.22 -6.31
CA ALA A 101 -8.23 -2.05 -5.76
C ALA A 101 -9.33 -1.57 -6.70
N ILE A 102 -10.29 -0.84 -6.16
CA ILE A 102 -11.27 -0.07 -6.92
C ILE A 102 -11.03 1.42 -6.71
N LEU A 103 -11.39 2.22 -7.71
CA LEU A 103 -11.31 3.68 -7.63
C LEU A 103 -12.72 4.28 -7.61
N ILE A 104 -12.97 5.15 -6.64
CA ILE A 104 -14.24 5.86 -6.48
C ILE A 104 -14.00 7.35 -6.75
N GLY A 105 -14.76 7.91 -7.69
CA GLY A 105 -14.61 9.27 -8.18
C GLY A 105 -13.70 9.33 -9.39
N LEU A 106 -14.28 9.71 -10.52
CA LEU A 106 -13.62 9.76 -11.83
C LEU A 106 -13.37 11.20 -12.29
N GLY A 107 -13.26 12.12 -11.32
CA GLY A 107 -12.83 13.49 -11.54
C GLY A 107 -11.35 13.60 -11.95
N ARG A 108 -10.77 14.81 -11.89
CA ARG A 108 -9.37 15.06 -12.33
C ARG A 108 -8.35 14.15 -11.63
N ILE A 109 -8.43 14.01 -10.31
CA ILE A 109 -7.52 13.16 -9.53
C ILE A 109 -7.76 11.68 -9.86
N GLY A 110 -9.00 11.22 -9.87
CA GLY A 110 -9.34 9.85 -10.18
C GLY A 110 -8.90 9.43 -11.59
N ALA A 111 -9.14 10.26 -12.59
CA ALA A 111 -8.70 10.02 -13.97
C ALA A 111 -7.17 9.92 -14.08
N ALA A 112 -6.42 10.76 -13.36
CA ALA A 112 -4.96 10.68 -13.30
C ALA A 112 -4.49 9.39 -12.64
N LEU A 113 -5.15 8.95 -11.56
CA LEU A 113 -4.81 7.70 -10.87
C LEU A 113 -5.12 6.46 -11.71
N LEU A 114 -6.22 6.44 -12.49
CA LEU A 114 -6.52 5.33 -13.40
C LEU A 114 -5.41 5.08 -14.42
N ASN A 115 -4.77 6.15 -14.89
CA ASN A 115 -3.71 6.08 -15.88
C ASN A 115 -2.30 6.06 -15.27
N TYR A 116 -2.18 5.89 -13.96
CA TYR A 116 -0.89 5.90 -13.29
C TYR A 116 -0.20 4.53 -13.35
N ASP A 117 0.78 4.39 -14.24
CA ASP A 117 1.53 3.14 -14.44
C ASP A 117 2.32 2.67 -13.20
N GLY A 118 2.52 3.55 -12.22
CA GLY A 118 3.21 3.21 -10.98
C GLY A 118 2.54 2.08 -10.21
N PHE A 119 1.22 1.98 -10.24
CA PHE A 119 0.50 0.91 -9.56
C PHE A 119 0.86 -0.46 -10.13
N LYS A 120 0.87 -0.61 -11.47
CA LYS A 120 1.24 -1.87 -12.12
C LYS A 120 2.67 -2.30 -11.80
N LYS A 121 3.61 -1.33 -11.75
CA LYS A 121 5.02 -1.58 -11.38
C LYS A 121 5.15 -2.10 -9.94
N GLU A 122 4.23 -1.73 -9.06
CA GLU A 122 4.17 -2.19 -7.67
C GLU A 122 3.33 -3.46 -7.48
N GLY A 123 2.78 -4.03 -8.55
CA GLY A 123 1.92 -5.22 -8.49
C GLY A 123 0.49 -4.93 -8.02
N ILE A 124 0.06 -3.66 -8.07
CA ILE A 124 -1.29 -3.23 -7.71
C ILE A 124 -2.12 -3.05 -9.00
N SER A 125 -3.33 -3.59 -9.02
CA SER A 125 -4.26 -3.48 -10.14
C SER A 125 -5.52 -2.73 -9.72
N ILE A 126 -5.80 -1.60 -10.37
CA ILE A 126 -7.14 -0.99 -10.30
C ILE A 126 -8.02 -1.76 -11.27
N ILE A 127 -8.99 -2.53 -10.75
CA ILE A 127 -9.81 -3.42 -11.57
C ILE A 127 -11.12 -2.79 -12.03
N ALA A 128 -11.55 -1.70 -11.40
CA ALA A 128 -12.75 -0.95 -11.76
C ALA A 128 -12.69 0.50 -11.25
N GLY A 129 -13.30 1.41 -12.00
CA GLY A 129 -13.58 2.76 -11.59
C GLY A 129 -15.09 3.01 -11.41
N PHE A 130 -15.47 3.78 -10.39
CA PHE A 130 -16.85 4.09 -10.08
C PHE A 130 -17.08 5.59 -9.97
N ASP A 131 -18.17 6.09 -10.55
CA ASP A 131 -18.63 7.48 -10.42
C ASP A 131 -20.16 7.52 -10.44
N LYS A 132 -20.73 8.64 -10.04
CA LYS A 132 -22.16 8.92 -10.25
C LYS A 132 -22.49 9.03 -11.72
N ASP A 133 -21.56 9.61 -12.50
CA ASP A 133 -21.62 9.72 -13.95
C ASP A 133 -20.35 9.12 -14.58
N PRO A 134 -20.36 7.81 -14.89
CA PRO A 134 -19.19 7.12 -15.45
C PRO A 134 -18.81 7.63 -16.86
N ASN A 135 -19.72 8.30 -17.58
CA ASN A 135 -19.45 8.87 -18.90
C ASN A 135 -18.66 10.19 -18.83
N ARG A 136 -18.44 10.73 -17.66
CA ARG A 136 -17.72 11.99 -17.45
C ARG A 136 -16.21 11.90 -17.75
N ILE A 137 -15.65 10.71 -17.81
CA ILE A 137 -14.24 10.52 -18.15
C ILE A 137 -14.03 10.75 -19.64
N MET A 138 -13.24 11.77 -19.95
CA MET A 138 -12.80 12.07 -21.32
C MET A 138 -11.46 11.40 -21.69
N LEU A 139 -10.81 10.71 -20.75
CA LEU A 139 -9.51 10.07 -20.99
C LEU A 139 -9.71 8.59 -21.35
N PRO A 140 -9.01 8.11 -22.41
CA PRO A 140 -9.05 6.69 -22.74
C PRO A 140 -8.48 5.87 -21.57
N THR A 141 -9.22 4.87 -21.12
CA THR A 141 -8.80 3.92 -20.12
C THR A 141 -9.18 2.50 -20.55
N SER A 142 -8.33 1.53 -20.24
CA SER A 142 -8.63 0.11 -20.39
C SER A 142 -9.37 -0.47 -19.19
N ILE A 143 -9.52 0.32 -18.11
CA ILE A 143 -10.18 -0.11 -16.88
C ILE A 143 -11.68 0.09 -17.02
N PRO A 144 -12.51 -0.91 -16.73
CA PRO A 144 -13.97 -0.79 -16.81
C PRO A 144 -14.49 0.25 -15.82
N LEU A 145 -15.46 1.04 -16.28
CA LEU A 145 -16.06 2.14 -15.52
C LEU A 145 -17.53 1.84 -15.27
N TYR A 146 -17.98 2.07 -14.07
CA TYR A 146 -19.32 1.74 -13.59
C TYR A 146 -19.98 2.90 -12.84
N SER A 147 -21.31 2.86 -12.83
CA SER A 147 -22.08 3.74 -11.94
C SER A 147 -21.94 3.29 -10.48
N MET A 148 -21.89 4.25 -9.55
CA MET A 148 -21.94 3.97 -8.10
C MET A 148 -23.20 3.18 -7.68
N ALA A 149 -24.24 3.16 -8.50
CA ALA A 149 -25.44 2.36 -8.23
C ALA A 149 -25.18 0.85 -8.28
N THR A 150 -24.18 0.41 -9.07
CA THR A 150 -23.87 -1.02 -9.28
C THR A 150 -22.77 -1.55 -8.36
N ILE A 151 -22.24 -0.73 -7.45
CA ILE A 151 -21.06 -1.07 -6.64
C ILE A 151 -21.29 -2.29 -5.74
N GLU A 152 -22.48 -2.47 -5.22
CA GLU A 152 -22.83 -3.60 -4.36
C GLU A 152 -22.76 -4.92 -5.12
N ASP A 153 -23.37 -4.98 -6.31
CA ASP A 153 -23.36 -6.18 -7.16
C ASP A 153 -21.95 -6.49 -7.65
N PHE A 154 -21.19 -5.45 -7.99
CA PHE A 154 -19.79 -5.60 -8.37
C PHE A 154 -18.94 -6.22 -7.25
N LEU A 155 -19.05 -5.70 -6.03
CA LEU A 155 -18.27 -6.20 -4.88
C LEU A 155 -18.68 -7.60 -4.43
N LYS A 156 -19.95 -8.00 -4.63
CA LYS A 156 -20.40 -9.39 -4.43
C LYS A 156 -19.73 -10.35 -5.42
N ALA A 157 -19.61 -9.93 -6.68
CA ALA A 157 -18.99 -10.74 -7.74
C ALA A 157 -17.45 -10.69 -7.70
N ASN A 158 -16.87 -9.60 -7.24
CA ASN A 158 -15.45 -9.35 -7.23
C ASN A 158 -15.00 -8.91 -5.82
N PRO A 159 -14.60 -9.83 -4.94
CA PRO A 159 -14.14 -9.49 -3.60
C PRO A 159 -12.91 -8.58 -3.66
N VAL A 160 -13.05 -7.32 -3.27
CA VAL A 160 -12.00 -6.31 -3.23
C VAL A 160 -11.96 -5.68 -1.86
N GLU A 161 -10.80 -5.69 -1.22
CA GLU A 161 -10.65 -5.16 0.13
C GLU A 161 -10.14 -3.72 0.16
N VAL A 162 -9.69 -3.15 -0.98
CA VAL A 162 -9.06 -1.82 -1.03
C VAL A 162 -9.80 -0.89 -2.00
N ALA A 163 -10.12 0.32 -1.53
CA ALA A 163 -10.68 1.38 -2.34
C ALA A 163 -9.83 2.66 -2.28
N ILE A 164 -9.70 3.31 -3.43
CA ILE A 164 -9.14 4.66 -3.56
C ILE A 164 -10.31 5.62 -3.67
N LEU A 165 -10.37 6.62 -2.79
CA LEU A 165 -11.42 7.62 -2.77
C LEU A 165 -10.88 8.95 -3.33
N ALA A 166 -11.39 9.39 -4.48
CA ALA A 166 -11.04 10.64 -5.14
C ALA A 166 -12.32 11.47 -5.40
N ILE A 167 -13.13 11.63 -4.35
CA ILE A 167 -14.48 12.22 -4.37
C ILE A 167 -14.52 13.53 -3.57
N PRO A 168 -15.54 14.38 -3.80
CA PRO A 168 -15.75 15.60 -3.02
C PRO A 168 -15.98 15.30 -1.53
N GLU A 169 -15.66 16.31 -0.69
CA GLU A 169 -15.79 16.26 0.76
C GLU A 169 -17.17 15.80 1.22
N MET A 170 -18.22 16.37 0.66
CA MET A 170 -19.63 16.09 1.03
C MET A 170 -20.04 14.63 0.87
N GLU A 171 -19.33 13.86 0.04
CA GLU A 171 -19.63 12.48 -0.28
C GLU A 171 -18.69 11.48 0.42
N ALA A 172 -17.60 11.98 0.97
CA ALA A 172 -16.52 11.14 1.47
C ALA A 172 -16.97 10.20 2.59
N LEU A 173 -17.64 10.73 3.63
CA LEU A 173 -18.03 9.96 4.79
C LEU A 173 -19.13 8.93 4.47
N SER A 174 -20.13 9.32 3.69
CA SER A 174 -21.23 8.41 3.29
C SER A 174 -20.73 7.26 2.42
N THR A 175 -19.84 7.57 1.44
CA THR A 175 -19.24 6.57 0.58
C THR A 175 -18.31 5.64 1.35
N PHE A 176 -17.49 6.17 2.25
CA PHE A 176 -16.64 5.37 3.13
C PHE A 176 -17.46 4.36 3.96
N ASN A 177 -18.51 4.81 4.61
CA ASN A 177 -19.36 3.93 5.41
C ASN A 177 -20.03 2.85 4.55
N LYS A 178 -20.61 3.22 3.39
CA LYS A 178 -21.20 2.26 2.46
C LYS A 178 -20.20 1.19 2.03
N LEU A 179 -18.99 1.56 1.63
CA LEU A 179 -17.96 0.61 1.20
C LEU A 179 -17.49 -0.29 2.36
N LYS A 180 -17.35 0.28 3.55
CA LYS A 180 -17.04 -0.49 4.76
C LYS A 180 -18.09 -1.57 5.04
N ASP A 181 -19.36 -1.24 4.91
CA ASP A 181 -20.46 -2.18 5.11
C ASP A 181 -20.50 -3.26 4.03
N LEU A 182 -20.03 -2.95 2.81
CA LEU A 182 -19.85 -3.89 1.69
C LEU A 182 -18.56 -4.73 1.77
N GLY A 183 -17.77 -4.59 2.84
CA GLY A 183 -16.61 -5.45 3.07
C GLY A 183 -15.25 -4.85 2.71
N VAL A 184 -15.18 -3.63 2.17
CA VAL A 184 -13.93 -2.92 1.94
C VAL A 184 -13.28 -2.56 3.28
N ARG A 185 -11.97 -2.77 3.41
CA ARG A 185 -11.22 -2.58 4.68
C ARG A 185 -10.02 -1.65 4.55
N GLY A 186 -9.47 -1.47 3.37
CA GLY A 186 -8.37 -0.56 3.09
C GLY A 186 -8.83 0.66 2.30
N PHE A 187 -8.45 1.87 2.73
CA PHE A 187 -8.84 3.11 2.07
C PHE A 187 -7.65 4.02 1.86
N LEU A 188 -7.39 4.38 0.60
CA LEU A 188 -6.49 5.48 0.25
C LEU A 188 -7.38 6.70 -0.08
N ASN A 189 -7.41 7.66 0.81
CA ASN A 189 -8.34 8.78 0.73
C ASN A 189 -7.65 10.05 0.21
N PHE A 190 -8.10 10.55 -0.93
CA PHE A 190 -7.70 11.83 -1.53
C PHE A 190 -8.76 12.92 -1.36
N SER A 191 -9.89 12.64 -0.68
CA SER A 191 -10.86 13.70 -0.37
C SER A 191 -10.28 14.65 0.67
N PRO A 192 -10.74 15.91 0.72
CA PRO A 192 -10.29 16.85 1.75
C PRO A 192 -10.68 16.43 3.18
N THR A 193 -11.70 15.60 3.33
CA THR A 193 -12.16 15.10 4.64
C THR A 193 -11.21 14.06 5.19
N GLU A 194 -10.76 14.25 6.42
CA GLU A 194 -9.99 13.23 7.13
C GLU A 194 -10.92 12.08 7.55
N LEU A 195 -10.78 10.93 6.90
CA LEU A 195 -11.52 9.73 7.25
C LEU A 195 -10.75 8.93 8.31
N LYS A 196 -11.49 8.43 9.28
CA LYS A 196 -10.96 7.56 10.34
C LYS A 196 -11.90 6.37 10.51
N CYS A 197 -11.33 5.22 10.79
CA CYS A 197 -12.13 4.13 11.36
C CYS A 197 -12.50 4.56 12.76
N ILE A 198 -13.62 5.28 12.90
CA ILE A 198 -14.15 5.61 14.20
C ILE A 198 -14.64 4.30 14.78
N SER A 199 -13.97 3.86 15.82
CA SER A 199 -14.41 2.75 16.65
C SER A 199 -15.65 3.14 17.48
N THR A 200 -16.80 3.34 16.82
CA THR A 200 -18.06 2.90 17.42
C THR A 200 -18.13 1.37 17.43
N CYS A 201 -17.21 0.71 16.74
CA CYS A 201 -16.84 -0.66 16.95
C CYS A 201 -15.99 -0.68 18.21
N ASP A 202 -16.56 -1.08 19.33
CA ASP A 202 -15.82 -1.65 20.44
C ASP A 202 -14.67 -2.48 19.83
N LYS A 203 -13.43 -2.25 20.26
CA LYS A 203 -12.28 -2.96 19.67
C LYS A 203 -12.47 -4.48 19.71
N ASP A 204 -13.32 -4.94 20.63
CA ASP A 204 -13.69 -6.34 20.82
C ASP A 204 -14.86 -6.79 19.90
N LEU A 205 -15.63 -5.87 19.33
CA LEU A 205 -16.80 -6.13 18.48
C LEU A 205 -16.52 -5.93 16.98
N CYS A 206 -15.42 -5.24 16.58
CA CYS A 206 -15.05 -5.11 15.17
C CYS A 206 -13.99 -6.13 14.79
N PRO A 207 -14.38 -7.28 14.23
CA PRO A 207 -13.44 -8.38 13.95
C PRO A 207 -12.40 -8.00 12.87
N ARG A 208 -12.58 -6.90 12.15
CA ARG A 208 -11.66 -6.41 11.11
C ARG A 208 -11.66 -4.89 11.05
N PRO A 209 -10.74 -4.20 11.73
CA PRO A 209 -10.63 -2.74 11.66
C PRO A 209 -10.29 -2.28 10.24
N CYS A 210 -10.87 -1.14 9.83
CA CYS A 210 -10.50 -0.51 8.57
C CYS A 210 -9.17 0.22 8.69
N ILE A 211 -8.36 0.13 7.65
CA ILE A 211 -7.10 0.86 7.51
C ILE A 211 -7.35 2.05 6.58
N VAL A 212 -7.13 3.26 7.07
CA VAL A 212 -7.30 4.49 6.28
C VAL A 212 -5.97 5.23 6.20
N ASN A 213 -5.57 5.57 4.99
CA ASN A 213 -4.46 6.48 4.74
C ASN A 213 -5.00 7.72 4.03
N ASN A 214 -5.00 8.86 4.73
CA ASN A 214 -5.40 10.15 4.17
C ASN A 214 -4.21 10.80 3.46
N VAL A 215 -4.42 11.22 2.21
CA VAL A 215 -3.43 11.90 1.38
C VAL A 215 -3.87 13.35 1.20
N ASN A 216 -3.30 14.25 1.98
CA ASN A 216 -3.56 15.67 1.89
C ASN A 216 -2.34 16.41 1.31
N ILE A 217 -2.38 16.64 0.00
CA ILE A 217 -1.27 17.30 -0.73
C ILE A 217 -1.02 18.72 -0.22
N GLY A 218 -2.08 19.45 0.19
CA GLY A 218 -1.98 20.79 0.77
C GLY A 218 -1.19 20.76 2.07
N LEU A 219 -1.50 19.83 2.96
CA LEU A 219 -0.79 19.68 4.24
C LEU A 219 0.69 19.34 4.04
N GLU A 220 1.03 18.50 3.08
CA GLU A 220 2.43 18.17 2.76
C GLU A 220 3.19 19.43 2.28
N LEU A 221 2.56 20.29 1.47
CA LEU A 221 3.16 21.57 1.04
C LEU A 221 3.31 22.54 2.20
N GLU A 222 2.32 22.66 3.09
CA GLU A 222 2.41 23.52 4.28
C GLU A 222 3.58 23.09 5.18
N GLN A 223 3.81 21.78 5.36
CA GLN A 223 4.96 21.29 6.11
C GLN A 223 6.29 21.72 5.48
N ILE A 224 6.40 21.68 4.15
CA ILE A 224 7.61 22.11 3.44
C ILE A 224 7.84 23.61 3.65
N PHE A 225 6.82 24.45 3.49
CA PHE A 225 6.93 25.88 3.73
C PHE A 225 7.32 26.21 5.17
N TYR A 226 6.75 25.52 6.14
CA TYR A 226 7.13 25.66 7.54
C TYR A 226 8.61 25.33 7.78
N GLN A 227 9.11 24.24 7.22
CA GLN A 227 10.53 23.84 7.36
C GLN A 227 11.48 24.86 6.72
N LEU A 228 11.13 25.40 5.56
CA LEU A 228 11.91 26.47 4.90
C LEU A 228 11.96 27.75 5.74
N ASN A 229 10.82 28.17 6.31
CA ASN A 229 10.77 29.35 7.17
C ASN A 229 11.66 29.20 8.42
N ILE A 230 11.70 28.01 9.02
CA ILE A 230 12.61 27.74 10.15
C ILE A 230 14.09 27.77 9.72
N ALA A 231 14.40 27.25 8.51
CA ALA A 231 15.77 27.27 8.01
C ALA A 231 16.26 28.70 7.79
N HIS A 232 15.45 29.56 7.16
CA HIS A 232 15.78 30.96 6.95
C HIS A 232 15.88 31.78 8.24
N ALA A 233 15.14 31.41 9.30
CA ALA A 233 15.22 32.10 10.60
C ALA A 233 16.50 31.78 11.40
N LYS A 234 17.32 30.84 10.94
CA LYS A 234 18.59 30.44 11.56
C LYS A 234 19.83 31.00 10.84
N GLU A 235 19.63 31.63 9.67
CA GLU A 235 20.63 32.38 8.92
C GLU A 235 20.66 33.86 9.39
#